data_037dfdaca538374978ce2e61a098c081
#
_entry.id   037dfdaca538374978ce2e61a098c081
#
_cell.length_a   1.000
_cell.length_b   1.000
_cell.length_c   1.000
_cell.angle_alpha   90.00
_cell.angle_beta   90.00
_cell.angle_gamma   90.00
#
_symmetry.space_group_name_H-M   'P 1'
#
loop_
_entity.id
_entity.type
_entity.pdbx_description
1 polymer ?
#
loop_
_entity_poly.entity_id
_entity_poly.type
_entity_poly.pdbx_seq_one_letter_code
_entity_poly.pdbx_strand_id
1 'polypeptide(L)'
;MKILPSEITPYKNYLNRRKFIKSSVATGLVLGTSTGLHANHSSDKNVYANQLDENDKLNSFEEITTYNNFYEFGMGKTDPSEKSGNFKPKPWSISLEGLINNPQVLDLEKLLQQVTVEDRVYRLRCVEAWSMVIPWQGFPLSELIKLADPLSSAKFIQFVTVFRPEEMPGQKRRLLPWPYVEGLRMDEAMHPLTILSTGLYGHDLLNQSGAPLRLVVPWKYGFKSIKSISSIRFVDKQPEATWSMLAPSEYGFYSNVNNLVDHPRWSQGTERRIGEFKRRETLIYNGYEEEVSHIYEGMDLRKYY
;
A
#
# COMPACT_ATOMS: atom_id res chain seq x y z
N MET A 1 12.67 11.91 -14.43
CA MET A 1 13.24 10.94 -15.39
C MET A 1 12.07 10.48 -16.25
N LYS A 2 12.09 10.69 -17.58
CA LYS A 2 11.05 10.13 -18.45
C LYS A 2 11.40 8.65 -18.67
N ILE A 3 10.54 7.75 -18.19
CA ILE A 3 10.66 6.33 -18.49
C ILE A 3 10.31 6.16 -19.97
N LEU A 4 11.22 5.60 -20.75
CA LEU A 4 10.98 5.33 -22.16
C LEU A 4 9.99 4.16 -22.29
N PRO A 5 9.12 4.15 -23.33
CA PRO A 5 8.20 3.03 -23.57
C PRO A 5 8.89 1.66 -23.65
N SER A 6 10.17 1.61 -24.03
CA SER A 6 11.00 0.41 -24.07
C SER A 6 11.41 -0.10 -22.66
N GLU A 7 11.34 0.74 -21.62
CA GLU A 7 11.66 0.40 -20.22
C GLU A 7 10.45 -0.14 -19.46
N ILE A 8 9.25 -0.03 -20.05
CA ILE A 8 8.01 -0.53 -19.48
C ILE A 8 7.85 -2.00 -19.86
N THR A 9 7.84 -2.90 -18.88
CA THR A 9 7.58 -4.31 -19.14
C THR A 9 6.15 -4.47 -19.66
N PRO A 10 5.91 -4.89 -20.93
CA PRO A 10 4.57 -5.09 -21.41
C PRO A 10 3.82 -6.11 -20.55
N TYR A 11 2.54 -5.90 -20.30
CA TYR A 11 1.68 -6.78 -19.52
C TYR A 11 1.80 -8.26 -19.91
N LYS A 12 1.89 -8.54 -21.22
CA LYS A 12 2.11 -9.89 -21.77
C LYS A 12 3.41 -10.53 -21.27
N ASN A 13 4.47 -9.75 -21.11
CA ASN A 13 5.77 -10.24 -20.63
C ASN A 13 5.76 -10.43 -19.10
N TYR A 14 5.01 -9.59 -18.37
CA TYR A 14 4.77 -9.76 -16.94
C TYR A 14 4.04 -11.10 -16.66
N LEU A 15 2.98 -11.39 -17.39
CA LEU A 15 2.27 -12.67 -17.30
C LEU A 15 3.13 -13.87 -17.73
N ASN A 16 4.00 -13.71 -18.75
CA ASN A 16 4.87 -14.76 -19.22
C ASN A 16 6.00 -15.07 -18.23
N ARG A 17 6.55 -14.08 -17.52
CA ARG A 17 7.49 -14.31 -16.40
C ARG A 17 6.86 -15.20 -15.33
N ARG A 18 5.62 -14.94 -14.97
CA ARG A 18 4.87 -15.73 -14.00
C ARG A 18 4.64 -17.18 -14.47
N LYS A 19 4.37 -17.39 -15.78
CA LYS A 19 4.27 -18.72 -16.40
C LYS A 19 5.64 -19.39 -16.49
N PHE A 20 6.68 -18.67 -16.83
CA PHE A 20 8.04 -19.19 -16.95
C PHE A 20 8.59 -19.66 -15.59
N ILE A 21 8.39 -18.90 -14.52
CA ILE A 21 8.79 -19.30 -13.16
C ILE A 21 8.02 -20.57 -12.73
N LYS A 22 6.73 -20.68 -13.07
CA LYS A 22 5.92 -21.90 -12.79
C LYS A 22 6.36 -23.11 -13.63
N SER A 23 6.83 -22.92 -14.86
CA SER A 23 7.29 -24.02 -15.74
C SER A 23 8.72 -24.45 -15.44
N SER A 24 9.58 -23.59 -14.92
CA SER A 24 10.96 -23.93 -14.55
C SER A 24 11.05 -24.86 -13.34
N VAL A 25 10.01 -24.87 -12.50
CA VAL A 25 9.92 -25.79 -11.34
C VAL A 25 9.51 -27.21 -11.75
N ALA A 26 8.93 -27.40 -12.94
CA ALA A 26 8.43 -28.72 -13.40
C ALA A 26 9.44 -29.55 -14.21
N THR A 27 10.62 -29.01 -14.59
CA THR A 27 11.55 -29.68 -15.51
C THR A 27 12.94 -29.97 -14.92
N GLY A 28 13.11 -29.82 -13.62
CA GLY A 28 14.40 -29.97 -12.91
C GLY A 28 14.57 -31.30 -12.17
N LEU A 29 14.39 -32.43 -12.84
CA LEU A 29 14.81 -33.74 -12.35
C LEU A 29 15.65 -34.39 -13.47
N VAL A 30 16.95 -34.30 -13.37
CA VAL A 30 17.95 -35.36 -13.57
C VAL A 30 19.40 -34.77 -13.66
N LEU A 31 20.26 -35.27 -12.73
CA LEU A 31 21.73 -35.35 -12.74
C LEU A 31 22.55 -34.09 -12.36
N GLY A 32 23.30 -34.24 -11.28
CA GLY A 32 24.56 -33.54 -11.06
C GLY A 32 24.83 -33.05 -9.65
N THR A 33 25.60 -33.83 -8.90
CA THR A 33 26.16 -33.48 -7.58
C THR A 33 27.04 -32.22 -7.66
N SER A 34 26.67 -31.16 -6.96
CA SER A 34 27.58 -30.15 -6.41
C SER A 34 26.92 -29.36 -5.30
N THR A 35 27.63 -29.28 -4.19
CA THR A 35 27.27 -28.58 -2.95
C THR A 35 27.13 -27.08 -3.21
N GLY A 36 25.89 -26.57 -3.15
CA GLY A 36 25.58 -25.15 -3.23
C GLY A 36 24.42 -24.82 -2.30
N LEU A 37 24.63 -23.83 -1.47
CA LEU A 37 23.66 -23.30 -0.49
C LEU A 37 22.27 -23.11 -1.11
N HIS A 38 21.32 -23.90 -0.67
CA HIS A 38 19.92 -23.78 -1.08
C HIS A 38 19.27 -22.69 -0.23
N ALA A 39 19.00 -21.56 -0.86
CA ALA A 39 17.97 -20.65 -0.38
C ALA A 39 16.62 -21.37 -0.48
N ASN A 40 16.01 -21.68 0.65
CA ASN A 40 14.67 -22.27 0.74
C ASN A 40 13.63 -21.29 0.15
N HIS A 41 13.27 -21.48 -1.11
CA HIS A 41 12.09 -20.89 -1.70
C HIS A 41 10.88 -21.74 -1.31
N SER A 42 10.20 -21.35 -0.23
CA SER A 42 8.94 -21.98 0.15
C SER A 42 7.85 -21.63 -0.85
N SER A 43 7.31 -22.67 -1.51
CA SER A 43 6.30 -22.60 -2.58
C SER A 43 4.87 -22.28 -2.12
N ASP A 44 4.65 -21.84 -0.87
CA ASP A 44 3.30 -21.67 -0.29
C ASP A 44 2.78 -20.21 -0.33
N LYS A 45 3.26 -19.37 -1.22
CA LYS A 45 3.17 -17.92 -1.01
C LYS A 45 2.34 -17.09 -1.97
N ASN A 46 1.32 -17.66 -2.60
CA ASN A 46 0.39 -16.84 -3.38
C ASN A 46 -1.09 -17.14 -3.08
N VAL A 47 -1.42 -17.46 -1.84
CA VAL A 47 -2.81 -17.65 -1.41
C VAL A 47 -3.65 -16.39 -1.69
N TYR A 48 -3.06 -15.21 -1.56
CA TYR A 48 -3.76 -13.93 -1.70
C TYR A 48 -3.82 -13.36 -3.14
N ALA A 49 -3.13 -13.96 -4.10
CA ALA A 49 -3.23 -13.55 -5.50
C ALA A 49 -4.47 -14.12 -6.20
N ASN A 50 -5.20 -15.03 -5.57
CA ASN A 50 -6.36 -15.73 -6.15
C ASN A 50 -7.70 -15.04 -5.85
N GLN A 51 -7.70 -13.91 -5.15
CA GLN A 51 -8.93 -13.20 -4.74
C GLN A 51 -9.43 -12.19 -5.78
N LEU A 52 -8.72 -12.08 -6.88
CA LEU A 52 -9.20 -11.27 -7.99
C LEU A 52 -10.25 -12.03 -8.76
N ASP A 53 -11.36 -11.37 -9.01
CA ASP A 53 -12.43 -11.80 -9.92
C ASP A 53 -11.87 -11.99 -11.35
N GLU A 54 -12.48 -12.86 -12.15
CA GLU A 54 -12.16 -13.03 -13.58
C GLU A 54 -12.20 -11.71 -14.35
N ASN A 55 -13.02 -10.78 -13.87
CA ASN A 55 -13.21 -9.45 -14.45
C ASN A 55 -12.20 -8.39 -13.92
N ASP A 56 -11.36 -8.73 -12.95
CA ASP A 56 -10.35 -7.81 -12.44
C ASP A 56 -9.12 -7.80 -13.35
N LYS A 57 -9.15 -6.91 -14.32
CA LYS A 57 -7.99 -6.64 -15.17
C LYS A 57 -7.05 -5.67 -14.47
N LEU A 58 -5.73 -5.92 -14.60
CA LEU A 58 -4.72 -4.97 -14.14
C LEU A 58 -4.88 -3.64 -14.88
N ASN A 59 -4.86 -2.55 -14.16
CA ASN A 59 -4.73 -1.23 -14.75
C ASN A 59 -3.36 -1.09 -15.44
N SER A 60 -3.30 -0.31 -16.50
CA SER A 60 -2.03 -0.06 -17.17
C SER A 60 -1.05 0.70 -16.26
N PHE A 61 0.23 0.59 -16.55
CA PHE A 61 1.26 1.35 -15.83
C PHE A 61 1.00 2.86 -15.91
N GLU A 62 0.59 3.35 -17.07
CA GLU A 62 0.26 4.75 -17.28
C GLU A 62 -0.90 5.21 -16.39
N GLU A 63 -2.02 4.47 -16.36
CA GLU A 63 -3.16 4.79 -15.50
C GLU A 63 -2.76 4.87 -14.03
N ILE A 64 -1.96 3.90 -13.56
CA ILE A 64 -1.53 3.84 -12.15
C ILE A 64 -0.60 5.00 -11.81
N THR A 65 0.25 5.42 -12.74
CA THR A 65 1.32 6.38 -12.44
C THR A 65 0.95 7.83 -12.78
N THR A 66 -0.14 8.06 -13.51
CA THR A 66 -0.60 9.41 -13.90
C THR A 66 -1.90 9.83 -13.22
N TYR A 67 -2.61 8.92 -12.55
CA TYR A 67 -3.86 9.21 -11.84
C TYR A 67 -3.70 8.91 -10.35
N ASN A 68 -3.25 9.90 -9.57
CA ASN A 68 -2.87 9.72 -8.18
C ASN A 68 -3.51 10.77 -7.28
N ASN A 69 -3.76 10.40 -6.02
CA ASN A 69 -3.99 11.33 -4.92
C ASN A 69 -2.74 11.34 -4.04
N PHE A 70 -1.93 12.40 -4.18
CA PHE A 70 -0.76 12.62 -3.34
C PHE A 70 -0.61 14.13 -3.13
N TYR A 71 -1.29 14.63 -2.11
CA TYR A 71 -1.51 16.06 -1.87
C TYR A 71 -0.23 16.83 -1.58
N GLU A 72 0.82 16.14 -1.16
CA GLU A 72 2.17 16.67 -1.01
C GLU A 72 2.73 17.26 -2.32
N PHE A 73 2.23 16.78 -3.48
CA PHE A 73 2.59 17.34 -4.79
C PHE A 73 1.48 18.22 -5.39
N GLY A 74 0.24 18.07 -4.94
CA GLY A 74 -0.89 18.87 -5.40
C GLY A 74 -2.23 18.17 -5.32
N MET A 75 -3.31 18.89 -5.68
CA MET A 75 -4.70 18.41 -5.56
C MET A 75 -5.22 17.71 -6.82
N GLY A 76 -4.65 18.03 -7.97
CA GLY A 76 -5.02 17.41 -9.25
C GLY A 76 -4.50 15.97 -9.35
N LYS A 77 -5.20 15.12 -10.11
CA LYS A 77 -4.83 13.71 -10.25
C LYS A 77 -3.50 13.52 -11.00
N THR A 78 -3.15 14.46 -11.88
CA THR A 78 -1.89 14.46 -12.62
C THR A 78 -0.77 15.21 -11.89
N ASP A 79 -1.11 16.09 -10.93
CA ASP A 79 -0.15 16.88 -10.18
C ASP A 79 1.03 16.05 -9.62
N PRO A 80 0.81 14.86 -9.01
CA PRO A 80 1.92 14.08 -8.48
C PRO A 80 2.90 13.63 -9.57
N SER A 81 2.42 13.20 -10.73
CA SER A 81 3.30 12.77 -11.84
C SER A 81 4.05 13.94 -12.47
N GLU A 82 3.44 15.13 -12.52
CA GLU A 82 4.03 16.34 -13.11
C GLU A 82 5.02 17.03 -12.18
N LYS A 83 4.77 17.01 -10.86
CA LYS A 83 5.46 17.85 -9.87
C LYS A 83 6.43 17.10 -8.96
N SER A 84 6.46 15.76 -9.00
CA SER A 84 7.32 14.97 -8.12
C SER A 84 8.76 14.78 -8.61
N GLY A 85 9.12 15.31 -9.78
CA GLY A 85 10.44 15.09 -10.39
C GLY A 85 11.65 15.53 -9.56
N ASN A 86 11.47 16.50 -8.66
CA ASN A 86 12.54 17.00 -7.78
C ASN A 86 12.66 16.21 -6.46
N PHE A 87 11.69 15.34 -6.14
CA PHE A 87 11.73 14.54 -4.94
C PHE A 87 12.81 13.46 -5.01
N LYS A 88 13.62 13.37 -3.95
CA LYS A 88 14.75 12.44 -3.85
C LYS A 88 14.41 11.31 -2.88
N PRO A 89 13.97 10.14 -3.37
CA PRO A 89 13.59 9.02 -2.52
C PRO A 89 14.78 8.21 -1.97
N LYS A 90 16.01 8.47 -2.39
CA LYS A 90 17.22 7.78 -1.94
C LYS A 90 18.34 8.78 -1.61
N PRO A 91 19.16 8.56 -0.55
CA PRO A 91 19.02 7.50 0.45
C PRO A 91 17.78 7.71 1.34
N TRP A 92 17.26 6.64 1.97
CA TRP A 92 16.06 6.72 2.81
C TRP A 92 16.21 6.00 4.13
N SER A 93 15.73 6.64 5.18
CA SER A 93 15.69 6.08 6.54
C SER A 93 14.29 6.18 7.12
N ILE A 94 13.95 5.21 7.97
CA ILE A 94 12.67 5.11 8.66
C ILE A 94 12.95 5.09 10.16
N SER A 95 12.36 6.03 10.90
CA SER A 95 12.42 6.02 12.38
C SER A 95 11.41 5.03 12.93
N LEU A 96 11.86 4.06 13.73
CA LEU A 96 11.01 3.19 14.56
C LEU A 96 11.03 3.68 15.98
N GLU A 97 9.85 4.02 16.53
CA GLU A 97 9.72 4.73 17.81
C GLU A 97 8.49 4.27 18.62
N GLY A 98 8.43 4.76 19.87
CA GLY A 98 7.29 4.58 20.75
C GLY A 98 7.40 3.33 21.62
N LEU A 99 6.30 2.59 21.77
CA LEU A 99 6.18 1.44 22.65
C LEU A 99 6.79 0.16 22.04
N ILE A 100 8.10 0.15 21.88
CA ILE A 100 8.89 -0.95 21.29
C ILE A 100 10.17 -1.19 22.10
N ASN A 101 10.71 -2.41 22.06
CA ASN A 101 11.97 -2.75 22.69
C ASN A 101 13.18 -2.31 21.85
N ASN A 102 13.03 -2.20 20.54
CA ASN A 102 14.11 -1.89 19.60
C ASN A 102 13.91 -0.56 18.85
N PRO A 103 13.91 0.61 19.55
CA PRO A 103 13.83 1.91 18.88
C PRO A 103 15.11 2.16 18.08
N GLN A 104 14.94 2.49 16.79
CA GLN A 104 16.08 2.64 15.88
C GLN A 104 15.71 3.45 14.64
N VAL A 105 16.73 3.91 13.93
CA VAL A 105 16.59 4.46 12.57
C VAL A 105 17.09 3.40 11.60
N LEU A 106 16.17 2.87 10.80
CA LEU A 106 16.46 1.85 9.79
C LEU A 106 16.80 2.50 8.46
N ASP A 107 17.95 2.15 7.91
CA ASP A 107 18.21 2.36 6.49
C ASP A 107 17.35 1.41 5.65
N LEU A 108 16.66 1.94 4.64
CA LEU A 108 15.71 1.15 3.84
C LEU A 108 16.40 0.03 3.06
N GLU A 109 17.61 0.28 2.52
CA GLU A 109 18.33 -0.72 1.75
C GLU A 109 18.78 -1.90 2.65
N LYS A 110 19.17 -1.60 3.90
CA LYS A 110 19.49 -2.63 4.89
C LYS A 110 18.24 -3.39 5.34
N LEU A 111 17.10 -2.72 5.50
CA LEU A 111 15.84 -3.37 5.81
C LEU A 111 15.45 -4.36 4.71
N LEU A 112 15.57 -3.97 3.45
CA LEU A 112 15.22 -4.82 2.29
C LEU A 112 16.10 -6.08 2.17
N GLN A 113 17.27 -6.10 2.81
CA GLN A 113 18.11 -7.31 2.91
C GLN A 113 17.60 -8.30 3.98
N GLN A 114 16.73 -7.87 4.90
CA GLN A 114 16.25 -8.65 6.03
C GLN A 114 14.82 -9.18 5.82
N VAL A 115 14.12 -8.69 4.81
CA VAL A 115 12.73 -9.06 4.52
C VAL A 115 12.60 -9.70 3.13
N THR A 116 11.52 -10.45 2.92
CA THR A 116 11.25 -11.05 1.61
C THR A 116 10.27 -10.18 0.84
N VAL A 117 10.74 -9.53 -0.21
CA VAL A 117 9.89 -8.78 -1.13
C VAL A 117 9.17 -9.75 -2.07
N GLU A 118 7.86 -9.61 -2.19
CA GLU A 118 6.99 -10.47 -3.00
C GLU A 118 6.03 -9.64 -3.87
N ASP A 119 5.53 -10.26 -4.94
CA ASP A 119 4.53 -9.66 -5.82
C ASP A 119 3.12 -9.87 -5.23
N ARG A 120 2.35 -8.78 -5.14
CA ARG A 120 0.97 -8.76 -4.67
C ARG A 120 0.08 -8.00 -5.62
N VAL A 121 -0.96 -8.63 -6.14
CA VAL A 121 -1.97 -7.95 -6.97
C VAL A 121 -3.16 -7.64 -6.10
N TYR A 122 -3.45 -6.34 -5.91
CA TYR A 122 -4.54 -5.88 -5.06
C TYR A 122 -5.46 -4.91 -5.77
N ARG A 123 -6.76 -4.97 -5.42
CA ARG A 123 -7.70 -3.87 -5.66
C ARG A 123 -7.31 -2.68 -4.79
N LEU A 124 -7.44 -1.48 -5.32
CA LEU A 124 -7.34 -0.22 -4.61
C LEU A 124 -8.64 0.54 -4.81
N ARG A 125 -9.27 1.00 -3.74
CA ARG A 125 -10.52 1.78 -3.78
C ARG A 125 -10.29 3.14 -3.12
N CYS A 126 -10.49 4.19 -3.87
CA CYS A 126 -10.46 5.55 -3.33
C CYS A 126 -11.83 5.92 -2.75
N VAL A 127 -11.85 6.69 -1.66
CA VAL A 127 -13.07 7.26 -1.08
C VAL A 127 -13.86 8.09 -2.10
N GLU A 128 -13.21 8.66 -3.12
CA GLU A 128 -13.82 9.41 -4.24
C GLU A 128 -14.54 8.51 -5.26
N ALA A 129 -14.85 7.27 -4.92
CA ALA A 129 -15.60 6.33 -5.75
C ALA A 129 -14.95 5.97 -7.10
N TRP A 130 -13.63 5.84 -7.13
CA TRP A 130 -12.88 5.23 -8.22
C TRP A 130 -11.96 4.13 -7.69
N SER A 131 -11.55 3.21 -8.57
CA SER A 131 -10.74 2.05 -8.19
C SER A 131 -9.75 1.65 -9.27
N MET A 132 -8.75 0.87 -8.86
CA MET A 132 -7.75 0.24 -9.71
C MET A 132 -7.44 -1.18 -9.25
N VAL A 133 -6.80 -1.97 -10.10
CA VAL A 133 -6.12 -3.22 -9.76
C VAL A 133 -4.64 -3.04 -10.03
N ILE A 134 -3.83 -3.15 -8.99
CA ILE A 134 -2.42 -2.75 -9.02
C ILE A 134 -1.51 -3.93 -8.62
N PRO A 135 -0.50 -4.27 -9.45
CA PRO A 135 0.51 -5.27 -9.12
C PRO A 135 1.65 -4.62 -8.31
N TRP A 136 1.53 -4.66 -7.00
CA TRP A 136 2.52 -4.17 -6.06
C TRP A 136 3.68 -5.14 -5.89
N GLN A 137 4.83 -4.59 -5.47
CA GLN A 137 5.94 -5.34 -4.88
C GLN A 137 6.18 -4.80 -3.49
N GLY A 138 6.32 -5.69 -2.50
CA GLY A 138 6.48 -5.29 -1.11
C GLY A 138 6.60 -6.49 -0.19
N PHE A 139 6.60 -6.23 1.09
CA PHE A 139 6.70 -7.25 2.14
C PHE A 139 5.63 -7.01 3.22
N PRO A 140 5.20 -8.05 3.95
CA PRO A 140 4.22 -7.91 5.03
C PRO A 140 4.70 -6.91 6.10
N LEU A 141 3.85 -5.97 6.50
CA LEU A 141 4.17 -5.02 7.56
C LEU A 141 4.54 -5.74 8.86
N SER A 142 3.97 -6.93 9.09
CA SER A 142 4.27 -7.76 10.25
C SER A 142 5.74 -8.16 10.37
N GLU A 143 6.51 -8.20 9.28
CA GLU A 143 7.96 -8.45 9.34
C GLU A 143 8.69 -7.29 9.99
N LEU A 144 8.36 -6.05 9.63
CA LEU A 144 8.92 -4.86 10.28
C LEU A 144 8.46 -4.75 11.75
N ILE A 145 7.20 -5.08 12.04
CA ILE A 145 6.69 -5.09 13.42
C ILE A 145 7.48 -6.07 14.30
N LYS A 146 7.81 -7.25 13.79
CA LYS A 146 8.65 -8.22 14.51
C LYS A 146 10.06 -7.67 14.81
N LEU A 147 10.66 -6.94 13.87
CA LEU A 147 11.97 -6.29 14.09
C LEU A 147 11.90 -5.18 15.14
N ALA A 148 10.80 -4.46 15.23
CA ALA A 148 10.57 -3.42 16.23
C ALA A 148 10.36 -3.98 17.64
N ASP A 149 9.86 -5.22 17.76
CA ASP A 149 9.56 -5.91 19.02
C ASP A 149 8.65 -5.08 19.95
N PRO A 150 7.35 -4.92 19.57
CA PRO A 150 6.45 -4.03 20.30
C PRO A 150 6.12 -4.54 21.70
N LEU A 151 6.01 -3.60 22.63
CA LEU A 151 5.51 -3.86 23.97
C LEU A 151 4.04 -4.28 23.93
N SER A 152 3.57 -5.06 24.88
CA SER A 152 2.17 -5.51 24.97
C SER A 152 1.15 -4.36 25.13
N SER A 153 1.63 -3.19 25.55
CA SER A 153 0.85 -1.95 25.64
C SER A 153 0.62 -1.27 24.29
N ALA A 154 1.40 -1.58 23.25
CA ALA A 154 1.21 -1.04 21.91
C ALA A 154 -0.08 -1.61 21.31
N LYS A 155 -1.06 -0.74 21.04
CA LYS A 155 -2.37 -1.12 20.47
C LYS A 155 -2.56 -0.63 19.05
N PHE A 156 -1.82 0.41 18.67
CA PHE A 156 -1.90 1.05 17.36
C PHE A 156 -0.51 1.35 16.82
N ILE A 157 -0.44 1.55 15.52
CA ILE A 157 0.73 2.07 14.83
C ILE A 157 0.35 3.37 14.15
N GLN A 158 1.16 4.40 14.35
CA GLN A 158 1.09 5.67 13.65
C GLN A 158 2.18 5.72 12.60
N PHE A 159 1.83 6.17 11.41
CA PHE A 159 2.73 6.40 10.29
C PHE A 159 2.79 7.88 9.95
N VAL A 160 3.96 8.36 9.58
CA VAL A 160 4.18 9.77 9.22
C VAL A 160 4.89 9.85 7.87
N THR A 161 4.34 10.64 6.95
CA THR A 161 5.00 10.98 5.68
C THR A 161 6.17 11.93 5.93
N VAL A 162 7.19 11.86 5.10
CA VAL A 162 8.32 12.80 5.16
C VAL A 162 7.86 14.26 4.96
N PHE A 163 8.43 15.17 5.71
CA PHE A 163 8.18 16.60 5.54
C PHE A 163 9.36 17.27 4.83
N ARG A 164 9.21 17.51 3.53
CA ARG A 164 10.21 18.17 2.66
C ARG A 164 9.55 19.15 1.71
N PRO A 165 9.08 20.32 2.20
CA PRO A 165 8.29 21.26 1.39
C PRO A 165 9.04 21.78 0.14
N GLU A 166 10.38 21.78 0.13
CA GLU A 166 11.16 22.17 -1.05
C GLU A 166 11.10 21.13 -2.18
N GLU A 167 10.91 19.86 -1.84
CA GLU A 167 10.77 18.76 -2.79
C GLU A 167 9.29 18.40 -3.06
N MET A 168 8.41 18.73 -2.10
CA MET A 168 6.97 18.42 -2.08
C MET A 168 6.15 19.72 -1.99
N PRO A 169 5.89 20.41 -3.11
CA PRO A 169 5.33 21.76 -3.12
C PRO A 169 3.94 21.89 -2.51
N GLY A 170 3.16 20.81 -2.42
CA GLY A 170 1.87 20.79 -1.74
C GLY A 170 1.98 21.03 -0.25
N GLN A 171 3.10 20.64 0.37
CA GLN A 171 3.36 20.85 1.80
C GLN A 171 3.60 22.33 2.17
N LYS A 172 3.84 23.20 1.20
CA LYS A 172 3.89 24.67 1.41
C LYS A 172 2.49 25.27 1.56
N ARG A 173 1.46 24.53 1.19
CA ARG A 173 0.08 25.02 1.23
C ARG A 173 -0.61 24.56 2.52
N ARG A 174 -1.45 25.40 3.09
CA ARG A 174 -2.26 25.09 4.28
C ARG A 174 -3.53 24.29 3.92
N LEU A 175 -3.37 23.25 3.11
CA LEU A 175 -4.48 22.38 2.69
C LEU A 175 -4.77 21.29 3.72
N LEU A 176 -3.70 20.71 4.27
CA LEU A 176 -3.73 19.68 5.30
C LEU A 176 -2.80 20.07 6.45
N PRO A 177 -3.00 19.54 7.66
CA PRO A 177 -2.00 19.61 8.70
C PRO A 177 -0.82 18.70 8.31
N TRP A 178 0.29 19.31 7.92
CA TRP A 178 1.51 18.59 7.55
C TRP A 178 2.41 18.31 8.75
N PRO A 179 3.17 17.21 8.75
CA PRO A 179 3.20 16.12 7.77
C PRO A 179 1.92 15.29 7.78
N TYR A 180 1.63 14.58 6.69
CA TYR A 180 0.51 13.66 6.61
C TYR A 180 0.71 12.49 7.58
N VAL A 181 -0.33 12.15 8.33
CA VAL A 181 -0.33 11.11 9.37
C VAL A 181 -1.46 10.13 9.12
N GLU A 182 -1.17 8.85 9.31
CA GLU A 182 -2.16 7.79 9.31
C GLU A 182 -1.94 6.80 10.45
N GLY A 183 -2.95 6.00 10.74
CA GLY A 183 -2.87 4.99 11.78
C GLY A 183 -3.58 3.70 11.42
N LEU A 184 -3.09 2.61 12.01
CA LEU A 184 -3.73 1.30 11.99
C LEU A 184 -3.82 0.75 13.42
N ARG A 185 -4.85 -0.04 13.69
CA ARG A 185 -4.90 -0.91 14.86
C ARG A 185 -3.86 -2.04 14.68
N MET A 186 -3.33 -2.57 15.76
CA MET A 186 -2.25 -3.57 15.70
C MET A 186 -2.64 -4.84 14.91
N ASP A 187 -3.87 -5.32 15.06
CA ASP A 187 -4.34 -6.49 14.32
C ASP A 187 -4.48 -6.22 12.81
N GLU A 188 -4.89 -5.01 12.41
CA GLU A 188 -4.89 -4.58 11.01
C GLU A 188 -3.46 -4.51 10.44
N ALA A 189 -2.52 -4.01 11.24
CA ALA A 189 -1.12 -3.89 10.86
C ALA A 189 -0.42 -5.25 10.76
N MET A 190 -0.81 -6.22 11.60
CA MET A 190 -0.29 -7.59 11.60
C MET A 190 -0.93 -8.48 10.54
N HIS A 191 -2.02 -8.03 9.93
CA HIS A 191 -2.76 -8.82 8.94
C HIS A 191 -1.89 -9.11 7.70
N PRO A 192 -1.89 -10.35 7.17
CA PRO A 192 -1.05 -10.73 6.01
C PRO A 192 -1.27 -9.91 4.73
N LEU A 193 -2.46 -9.33 4.55
CA LEU A 193 -2.75 -8.43 3.42
C LEU A 193 -2.15 -7.03 3.56
N THR A 194 -1.76 -6.62 4.77
CA THR A 194 -1.12 -5.32 5.01
C THR A 194 0.35 -5.40 4.64
N ILE A 195 0.76 -4.66 3.62
CA ILE A 195 2.14 -4.66 3.15
C ILE A 195 2.76 -3.27 3.16
N LEU A 196 4.08 -3.24 3.31
CA LEU A 196 4.91 -2.11 2.93
C LEU A 196 5.40 -2.34 1.49
N SER A 197 4.93 -1.49 0.57
CA SER A 197 5.30 -1.59 -0.84
C SER A 197 6.50 -0.72 -1.17
N THR A 198 7.42 -1.27 -1.95
CA THR A 198 8.63 -0.63 -2.48
C THR A 198 8.66 -0.59 -4.00
N GLY A 199 7.70 -1.25 -4.65
CA GLY A 199 7.65 -1.32 -6.10
C GLY A 199 6.26 -1.60 -6.66
N LEU A 200 6.15 -1.46 -7.97
CA LEU A 200 4.99 -1.85 -8.75
C LEU A 200 5.43 -2.23 -10.19
N TYR A 201 4.74 -3.18 -10.80
CA TYR A 201 5.06 -3.68 -12.14
C TYR A 201 6.52 -4.13 -12.34
N GLY A 202 7.20 -4.61 -11.29
CA GLY A 202 8.60 -5.03 -11.36
C GLY A 202 9.62 -3.90 -11.32
N HIS A 203 9.20 -2.68 -11.02
CA HIS A 203 10.04 -1.48 -10.89
C HIS A 203 9.97 -0.91 -9.47
N ASP A 204 11.02 -0.20 -9.05
CA ASP A 204 10.95 0.63 -7.85
C ASP A 204 9.75 1.58 -7.93
N LEU A 205 9.17 1.94 -6.77
CA LEU A 205 8.11 2.94 -6.73
C LEU A 205 8.55 4.26 -7.35
N LEU A 206 7.69 4.82 -8.21
CA LEU A 206 7.87 6.19 -8.67
C LEU A 206 7.51 7.18 -7.58
N ASN A 207 8.05 8.40 -7.66
CA ASN A 207 7.81 9.47 -6.71
C ASN A 207 6.31 9.72 -6.48
N GLN A 208 5.53 9.84 -7.57
CA GLN A 208 4.08 10.04 -7.53
C GLN A 208 3.30 8.85 -6.94
N SER A 209 3.90 7.67 -6.92
CA SER A 209 3.29 6.46 -6.36
C SER A 209 3.60 6.25 -4.87
N GLY A 210 4.42 7.14 -4.27
CA GLY A 210 4.75 7.09 -2.85
C GLY A 210 6.12 6.53 -2.52
N ALA A 211 7.09 6.70 -3.45
CA ALA A 211 8.48 6.27 -3.24
C ALA A 211 9.08 6.83 -1.93
N PRO A 212 10.06 6.12 -1.37
CA PRO A 212 10.52 4.79 -1.74
C PRO A 212 9.76 3.68 -1.01
N LEU A 213 8.93 4.04 -0.01
CA LEU A 213 8.18 3.12 0.83
C LEU A 213 6.80 3.66 1.12
N ARG A 214 5.78 2.84 0.90
CA ARG A 214 4.40 3.17 1.22
C ARG A 214 3.66 2.01 1.84
N LEU A 215 2.61 2.34 2.60
CA LEU A 215 1.64 1.37 3.08
C LEU A 215 0.64 0.99 1.97
N VAL A 216 0.20 -0.28 1.95
CA VAL A 216 -0.93 -0.74 1.16
C VAL A 216 -1.81 -1.63 2.04
N VAL A 217 -3.07 -1.21 2.20
CA VAL A 217 -4.10 -1.92 2.96
C VAL A 217 -5.32 -2.07 2.03
N PRO A 218 -5.47 -3.20 1.33
CA PRO A 218 -6.35 -3.31 0.18
C PRO A 218 -7.85 -3.22 0.51
N TRP A 219 -8.26 -3.53 1.73
CA TRP A 219 -9.66 -3.47 2.16
C TRP A 219 -10.09 -2.11 2.71
N LYS A 220 -9.15 -1.15 2.85
CA LYS A 220 -9.42 0.21 3.31
C LYS A 220 -9.41 1.19 2.15
N TYR A 221 -10.07 2.33 2.32
CA TYR A 221 -9.97 3.42 1.35
C TYR A 221 -8.51 3.87 1.18
N GLY A 222 -8.16 4.21 -0.06
CA GLY A 222 -6.77 4.44 -0.49
C GLY A 222 -5.99 5.50 0.29
N PHE A 223 -6.66 6.45 0.96
CA PHE A 223 -5.98 7.46 1.77
C PHE A 223 -5.34 6.86 3.05
N LYS A 224 -5.82 5.72 3.53
CA LYS A 224 -5.19 4.96 4.63
C LYS A 224 -3.82 4.40 4.24
N SER A 225 -3.58 4.24 2.96
CA SER A 225 -2.32 3.72 2.40
C SER A 225 -1.30 4.86 2.24
N ILE A 226 -0.81 5.37 3.38
CA ILE A 226 0.14 6.49 3.48
C ILE A 226 1.42 6.26 2.66
N LYS A 227 1.98 7.33 2.11
CA LYS A 227 3.08 7.34 1.14
C LYS A 227 4.35 7.98 1.70
N SER A 228 5.50 7.60 1.14
CA SER A 228 6.82 8.17 1.49
C SER A 228 7.04 8.21 3.01
N ILE A 229 6.87 7.05 3.65
CA ILE A 229 6.91 6.91 5.11
C ILE A 229 8.31 7.18 5.64
N SER A 230 8.42 8.09 6.61
CA SER A 230 9.68 8.44 7.31
C SER A 230 9.69 8.04 8.78
N SER A 231 8.52 7.86 9.42
CA SER A 231 8.43 7.42 10.82
C SER A 231 7.26 6.46 11.01
N ILE A 232 7.49 5.46 11.85
CA ILE A 232 6.52 4.46 12.29
C ILE A 232 6.60 4.41 13.83
N ARG A 233 5.51 4.81 14.49
CA ARG A 233 5.45 4.92 15.95
C ARG A 233 4.41 3.98 16.51
N PHE A 234 4.79 3.20 17.51
CA PHE A 234 3.90 2.29 18.24
C PHE A 234 3.31 2.98 19.46
N VAL A 235 1.98 2.98 19.59
CA VAL A 235 1.26 3.76 20.60
C VAL A 235 0.16 2.94 21.27
N ASP A 236 -0.23 3.34 22.48
CA ASP A 236 -1.30 2.70 23.27
C ASP A 236 -2.70 3.21 22.93
N LYS A 237 -2.78 4.42 22.38
CA LYS A 237 -4.04 5.09 22.03
C LYS A 237 -4.16 5.24 20.52
N GLN A 238 -5.40 5.27 20.05
CA GLN A 238 -5.69 5.54 18.64
C GLN A 238 -5.07 6.88 18.22
N PRO A 239 -4.16 6.88 17.23
CA PRO A 239 -3.53 8.11 16.76
C PRO A 239 -4.53 8.96 15.96
N GLU A 240 -4.33 10.26 16.00
CA GLU A 240 -5.05 11.18 15.13
C GLU A 240 -4.55 11.02 13.68
N ALA A 241 -5.48 10.71 12.76
CA ALA A 241 -5.18 10.64 11.33
C ALA A 241 -5.55 11.97 10.65
N THR A 242 -4.79 12.35 9.63
CA THR A 242 -4.91 13.67 8.99
C THR A 242 -6.33 13.98 8.53
N TRP A 243 -6.97 13.09 7.79
CA TRP A 243 -8.34 13.31 7.30
C TRP A 243 -9.38 13.26 8.39
N SER A 244 -9.25 12.36 9.38
CA SER A 244 -10.18 12.26 10.51
C SER A 244 -10.13 13.51 11.40
N MET A 245 -8.96 14.16 11.53
CA MET A 245 -8.86 15.46 12.22
C MET A 245 -9.48 16.60 11.42
N LEU A 246 -9.23 16.62 10.10
CA LEU A 246 -9.65 17.72 9.24
C LEU A 246 -11.17 17.73 9.01
N ALA A 247 -11.76 16.56 8.79
CA ALA A 247 -13.18 16.40 8.50
C ALA A 247 -13.74 15.11 9.15
N PRO A 248 -13.91 15.12 10.49
CA PRO A 248 -14.31 13.93 11.25
C PRO A 248 -15.71 13.40 10.92
N SER A 249 -16.56 14.22 10.31
CA SER A 249 -17.87 13.81 9.82
C SER A 249 -17.84 13.13 8.45
N GLU A 250 -16.70 13.16 7.76
CA GLU A 250 -16.53 12.60 6.42
C GLU A 250 -15.57 11.39 6.42
N TYR A 251 -14.60 11.35 7.33
CA TYR A 251 -13.50 10.37 7.34
C TYR A 251 -13.32 9.77 8.73
N GLY A 252 -13.71 8.53 8.87
CA GLY A 252 -13.47 7.77 10.09
C GLY A 252 -12.03 7.27 10.21
N PHE A 253 -11.66 6.77 11.38
CA PHE A 253 -10.33 6.22 11.62
C PHE A 253 -10.09 4.92 10.87
N TYR A 254 -11.06 4.00 10.91
CA TYR A 254 -10.90 2.69 10.27
C TYR A 254 -10.95 2.80 8.75
N SER A 255 -11.87 3.57 8.22
CA SER A 255 -12.04 3.83 6.78
C SER A 255 -11.96 2.57 5.93
N ASN A 256 -12.62 1.52 6.39
CA ASN A 256 -12.83 0.32 5.61
C ASN A 256 -13.76 0.63 4.42
N VAL A 257 -13.49 0.04 3.27
CA VAL A 257 -14.40 0.17 2.13
C VAL A 257 -15.75 -0.43 2.51
N ASN A 258 -16.79 0.43 2.55
CA ASN A 258 -18.13 0.06 2.98
C ASN A 258 -19.15 0.67 2.03
N ASN A 259 -19.81 -0.18 1.23
CA ASN A 259 -20.82 0.23 0.27
C ASN A 259 -22.18 0.60 0.91
N LEU A 260 -22.33 0.36 2.21
CA LEU A 260 -23.56 0.66 2.99
C LEU A 260 -23.45 1.99 3.75
N VAL A 261 -22.29 2.64 3.74
CA VAL A 261 -22.04 3.92 4.41
C VAL A 261 -21.56 4.92 3.36
N ASP A 262 -22.48 5.80 2.96
CA ASP A 262 -22.18 6.83 1.98
C ASP A 262 -21.28 7.94 2.57
N HIS A 263 -20.45 8.53 1.74
CA HIS A 263 -19.81 9.79 2.05
C HIS A 263 -20.86 10.90 2.05
N PRO A 264 -20.79 11.93 2.92
CA PRO A 264 -21.81 12.98 2.97
C PRO A 264 -22.11 13.70 1.64
N ARG A 265 -21.17 13.63 0.69
CA ARG A 265 -21.26 14.32 -0.61
C ARG A 265 -21.52 13.42 -1.80
N TRP A 266 -21.36 12.09 -1.69
CA TRP A 266 -21.58 11.11 -2.76
C TRP A 266 -21.83 9.71 -2.24
N SER A 267 -22.44 8.86 -3.07
CA SER A 267 -22.65 7.46 -2.72
C SER A 267 -21.40 6.62 -2.87
N GLN A 268 -21.25 5.66 -1.94
CA GLN A 268 -20.20 4.63 -1.96
C GLN A 268 -20.69 3.30 -2.55
N GLY A 269 -21.97 3.18 -2.87
CA GLY A 269 -22.56 1.94 -3.41
C GLY A 269 -21.98 1.49 -4.74
N THR A 270 -21.42 2.42 -5.53
CA THR A 270 -20.80 2.09 -6.83
C THR A 270 -19.46 2.79 -7.01
N GLU A 271 -18.62 2.22 -7.88
CA GLU A 271 -17.31 2.75 -8.20
C GLU A 271 -17.03 2.77 -9.71
N ARG A 272 -16.11 3.62 -10.13
CA ARG A 272 -15.58 3.65 -11.49
C ARG A 272 -14.18 3.02 -11.48
N ARG A 273 -14.01 1.87 -12.12
CA ARG A 273 -12.68 1.35 -12.40
C ARG A 273 -12.02 2.25 -13.45
N ILE A 274 -10.80 2.77 -13.13
CA ILE A 274 -10.05 3.59 -14.09
C ILE A 274 -9.79 2.77 -15.35
N GLY A 275 -9.94 3.39 -16.51
CA GLY A 275 -9.87 2.73 -17.82
C GLY A 275 -11.19 2.09 -18.28
N GLU A 276 -12.24 2.04 -17.45
CA GLU A 276 -13.55 1.50 -17.80
C GLU A 276 -14.62 2.60 -17.91
N PHE A 277 -15.58 2.40 -18.83
CA PHE A 277 -16.70 3.34 -19.01
C PHE A 277 -17.83 3.12 -18.00
N LYS A 278 -18.11 1.87 -17.66
CA LYS A 278 -19.24 1.50 -16.79
C LYS A 278 -18.81 1.54 -15.33
N ARG A 279 -19.72 2.02 -14.48
CA ARG A 279 -19.58 1.84 -13.04
C ARG A 279 -19.91 0.39 -12.69
N ARG A 280 -19.31 -0.09 -11.60
CA ARG A 280 -19.57 -1.38 -10.98
C ARG A 280 -20.02 -1.19 -9.53
N GLU A 281 -20.62 -2.21 -8.94
CA GLU A 281 -20.93 -2.22 -7.52
C GLU A 281 -19.64 -2.20 -6.71
N THR A 282 -19.64 -1.44 -5.60
CA THR A 282 -18.55 -1.49 -4.62
C THR A 282 -18.74 -2.71 -3.73
N LEU A 283 -17.69 -3.50 -3.59
CA LEU A 283 -17.68 -4.64 -2.67
C LEU A 283 -17.30 -4.20 -1.27
N ILE A 284 -18.00 -4.74 -0.27
CA ILE A 284 -17.63 -4.54 1.16
C ILE A 284 -16.17 -4.96 1.36
N TYR A 285 -15.42 -4.23 2.17
CA TYR A 285 -13.97 -4.40 2.34
C TYR A 285 -13.20 -4.50 1.01
N ASN A 286 -13.71 -3.84 -0.05
CA ASN A 286 -13.12 -3.90 -1.39
C ASN A 286 -13.01 -5.33 -1.97
N GLY A 287 -13.88 -6.24 -1.49
CA GLY A 287 -13.90 -7.66 -1.87
C GLY A 287 -12.90 -8.54 -1.12
N TYR A 288 -12.48 -8.12 0.08
CA TYR A 288 -11.63 -8.90 0.99
C TYR A 288 -12.38 -9.29 2.27
N GLU A 289 -13.71 -9.42 2.20
CA GLU A 289 -14.58 -9.69 3.35
C GLU A 289 -14.22 -11.00 4.06
N GLU A 290 -13.98 -12.05 3.31
CA GLU A 290 -13.64 -13.37 3.86
C GLU A 290 -12.36 -13.35 4.71
N GLU A 291 -11.40 -12.51 4.33
CA GLU A 291 -10.10 -12.42 4.99
C GLU A 291 -10.08 -11.49 6.19
N VAL A 292 -10.93 -10.45 6.19
CA VAL A 292 -10.78 -9.36 7.17
C VAL A 292 -11.99 -9.10 8.05
N SER A 293 -13.17 -9.64 7.73
CA SER A 293 -14.39 -9.33 8.49
C SER A 293 -14.27 -9.74 9.97
N HIS A 294 -13.59 -10.84 10.24
CA HIS A 294 -13.41 -11.37 11.59
C HIS A 294 -12.67 -10.41 12.55
N ILE A 295 -11.79 -9.54 12.05
CA ILE A 295 -11.09 -8.56 12.91
C ILE A 295 -11.98 -7.37 13.31
N TYR A 296 -13.16 -7.25 12.71
CA TYR A 296 -14.16 -6.22 13.01
C TYR A 296 -15.41 -6.79 13.65
N GLU A 297 -15.40 -8.07 14.04
CA GLU A 297 -16.55 -8.72 14.69
C GLU A 297 -16.97 -7.97 15.95
N GLY A 298 -18.29 -7.73 16.10
CA GLY A 298 -18.85 -6.97 17.21
C GLY A 298 -18.73 -5.44 17.09
N MET A 299 -18.13 -4.90 16.01
CA MET A 299 -18.06 -3.47 15.75
C MET A 299 -19.27 -3.00 14.90
N ASP A 300 -19.86 -1.88 15.27
CA ASP A 300 -20.83 -1.19 14.42
C ASP A 300 -20.10 -0.45 13.28
N LEU A 301 -20.09 -1.05 12.10
CA LEU A 301 -19.39 -0.50 10.94
C LEU A 301 -20.02 0.76 10.34
N ARG A 302 -21.19 1.20 10.82
CA ARG A 302 -21.78 2.50 10.47
C ARG A 302 -21.24 3.62 11.34
N LYS A 303 -20.84 3.26 12.56
CA LYS A 303 -20.24 4.18 13.53
C LYS A 303 -18.72 4.20 13.42
N TYR A 304 -18.13 3.03 13.20
CA TYR A 304 -16.68 2.84 13.10
C TYR A 304 -16.26 2.61 11.63
N TYR A 305 -16.41 3.64 10.81
CA TYR A 305 -16.02 3.63 9.41
C TYR A 305 -14.68 4.35 9.18
#